data_8362d8f2935c131990fcf2df4f4a1269
#
_entry.id   8362d8f2935c131990fcf2df4f4a1269
#
_cell.length_a   1.000
_cell.length_b   1.000
_cell.length_c   1.000
_cell.angle_alpha   90.00
_cell.angle_beta   90.00
_cell.angle_gamma   90.00
#
_symmetry.space_group_name_H-M   'P 1'
#
loop_
_entity.id
_entity.type
_entity.pdbx_description
1 polymer ?
#
loop_
_entity_poly.entity_id
_entity_poly.type
_entity_poly.pdbx_seq_one_letter_code
_entity_poly.pdbx_strand_id
1 'polypeptide(L)'
;FAPYYAQYRELIGIKRQLDALNAGEADKQRRIEALTSEIDAIDAAALQPGEEKTLQERKNVITHAQSILQGITAAHAALAGDEDGEQSGAADLLGGAVDGMQNSARLDESLAPLSERLNELYYNARDLATELADRLDAYGFDPGELDQIESRLDVIYRIKQKFGMEVE
;
A
#
# COMPACT_ATOMS: atom_id res chain seq x y z
N PHE A 1 12.28 72.41 -37.28
CA PHE A 1 12.25 70.93 -37.27
C PHE A 1 12.89 70.33 -36.02
N ALA A 2 13.84 71.00 -35.37
CA ALA A 2 14.45 70.44 -34.11
C ALA A 2 13.44 70.22 -32.96
N PRO A 3 12.40 71.07 -32.73
CA PRO A 3 11.39 70.77 -31.69
C PRO A 3 10.52 69.56 -31.95
N TYR A 4 10.26 69.27 -33.20
CA TYR A 4 9.46 68.09 -33.62
C TYR A 4 10.20 66.81 -33.31
N TYR A 5 11.48 66.74 -33.61
CA TYR A 5 12.29 65.54 -33.31
C TYR A 5 12.45 65.31 -31.81
N ALA A 6 12.58 66.37 -31.02
CA ALA A 6 12.66 66.26 -29.57
C ALA A 6 11.36 65.71 -28.98
N GLN A 7 10.20 66.21 -29.44
CA GLN A 7 8.89 65.72 -29.02
C GLN A 7 8.64 64.29 -29.43
N TYR A 8 9.07 63.89 -30.66
CA TYR A 8 8.98 62.55 -31.12
C TYR A 8 9.80 61.55 -30.32
N ARG A 9 11.03 61.92 -29.96
CA ARG A 9 11.90 61.12 -29.09
C ARG A 9 11.31 60.96 -27.67
N GLU A 10 10.75 62.01 -27.18
CA GLU A 10 10.08 62.00 -25.86
C GLU A 10 8.86 61.10 -25.91
N LEU A 11 8.04 61.14 -26.92
CA LEU A 11 6.89 60.24 -27.11
C LEU A 11 7.30 58.77 -27.22
N ILE A 12 8.37 58.45 -27.93
CA ILE A 12 8.90 57.07 -28.04
C ILE A 12 9.42 56.63 -26.66
N GLY A 13 10.10 57.51 -25.91
CA GLY A 13 10.58 57.20 -24.56
C GLY A 13 9.45 56.88 -23.62
N ILE A 14 8.39 57.68 -23.62
CA ILE A 14 7.20 57.48 -22.81
C ILE A 14 6.50 56.17 -23.19
N LYS A 15 6.36 55.92 -24.50
CA LYS A 15 5.77 54.64 -24.99
C LYS A 15 6.54 53.42 -24.50
N ARG A 16 7.88 53.46 -24.59
CA ARG A 16 8.72 52.39 -24.10
C ARG A 16 8.59 52.18 -22.60
N GLN A 17 8.50 53.24 -21.81
CA GLN A 17 8.26 53.17 -20.38
C GLN A 17 6.90 52.57 -20.06
N LEU A 18 5.86 52.96 -20.82
CA LEU A 18 4.52 52.42 -20.66
C LEU A 18 4.48 50.92 -21.01
N ASP A 19 5.13 50.54 -22.10
CA ASP A 19 5.22 49.12 -22.50
C ASP A 19 5.96 48.28 -21.45
N ALA A 20 7.04 48.82 -20.86
CA ALA A 20 7.79 48.17 -19.79
C ALA A 20 6.94 48.00 -18.51
N LEU A 21 6.17 49.03 -18.13
CA LEU A 21 5.24 48.96 -17.00
C LEU A 21 4.13 47.96 -17.24
N ASN A 22 3.55 47.93 -18.43
CA ASN A 22 2.51 46.99 -18.78
C ASN A 22 3.05 45.54 -18.78
N ALA A 23 4.26 45.31 -19.24
CA ALA A 23 4.92 43.98 -19.18
C ALA A 23 5.17 43.56 -17.73
N GLY A 24 5.63 44.50 -16.88
CA GLY A 24 5.81 44.25 -15.44
C GLY A 24 4.51 43.92 -14.71
N GLU A 25 3.41 44.62 -15.04
CA GLU A 25 2.08 44.33 -14.50
C GLU A 25 1.56 42.98 -14.97
N ALA A 26 1.76 42.60 -16.24
CA ALA A 26 1.37 41.32 -16.77
C ALA A 26 2.14 40.15 -16.09
N ASP A 27 3.45 40.30 -15.87
CA ASP A 27 4.27 39.36 -15.16
C ASP A 27 3.83 39.22 -13.68
N LYS A 28 3.54 40.34 -13.03
CA LYS A 28 3.02 40.36 -11.68
C LYS A 28 1.68 39.61 -11.59
N GLN A 29 0.77 39.85 -12.53
CA GLN A 29 -0.53 39.20 -12.58
C GLN A 29 -0.39 37.68 -12.77
N ARG A 30 0.49 37.23 -13.67
CA ARG A 30 0.78 35.78 -13.86
C ARG A 30 1.31 35.14 -12.60
N ARG A 31 2.20 35.83 -11.86
CA ARG A 31 2.72 35.33 -10.59
C ARG A 31 1.64 35.24 -9.52
N ILE A 32 0.74 36.19 -9.45
CA ILE A 32 -0.42 36.16 -8.54
C ILE A 32 -1.34 34.99 -8.88
N GLU A 33 -1.66 34.79 -10.15
CA GLU A 33 -2.48 33.66 -10.60
C GLU A 33 -1.83 32.32 -10.30
N ALA A 34 -0.53 32.17 -10.56
CA ALA A 34 0.23 30.97 -10.23
C ALA A 34 0.23 30.67 -8.72
N LEU A 35 0.50 31.68 -7.88
CA LEU A 35 0.49 31.55 -6.42
C LEU A 35 -0.91 31.22 -5.89
N THR A 36 -1.95 31.84 -6.45
CA THR A 36 -3.34 31.56 -6.08
C THR A 36 -3.70 30.12 -6.41
N SER A 37 -3.32 29.63 -7.59
CA SER A 37 -3.52 28.24 -8.00
C SER A 37 -2.79 27.26 -7.07
N GLU A 38 -1.56 27.59 -6.66
CA GLU A 38 -0.80 26.79 -5.72
C GLU A 38 -1.47 26.72 -4.33
N ILE A 39 -1.92 27.86 -3.83
CA ILE A 39 -2.65 27.94 -2.54
C ILE A 39 -3.94 27.12 -2.62
N ASP A 40 -4.71 27.26 -3.68
CA ASP A 40 -5.96 26.52 -3.90
C ASP A 40 -5.71 24.99 -3.95
N ALA A 41 -4.63 24.55 -4.59
CA ALA A 41 -4.25 23.15 -4.64
C ALA A 41 -3.86 22.59 -3.26
N ILE A 42 -3.12 23.38 -2.47
CA ILE A 42 -2.75 23.00 -1.09
C ILE A 42 -3.99 22.96 -0.20
N ASP A 43 -4.87 23.95 -0.27
CA ASP A 43 -6.12 24.00 0.49
C ASP A 43 -7.05 22.83 0.12
N ALA A 44 -7.18 22.51 -1.17
CA ALA A 44 -7.99 21.41 -1.65
C ALA A 44 -7.48 20.04 -1.16
N ALA A 45 -6.18 19.89 -0.99
CA ALA A 45 -5.58 18.68 -0.43
C ALA A 45 -5.87 18.50 1.07
N ALA A 46 -6.22 19.57 1.77
CA ALA A 46 -6.55 19.59 3.20
C ALA A 46 -5.51 18.85 4.06
N LEU A 47 -4.24 19.16 3.87
CA LEU A 47 -3.13 18.54 4.58
C LEU A 47 -3.21 18.82 6.09
N GLN A 48 -2.99 17.80 6.89
CA GLN A 48 -2.98 17.88 8.34
C GLN A 48 -1.55 17.72 8.89
N PRO A 49 -1.20 18.44 9.97
CA PRO A 49 0.11 18.24 10.62
C PRO A 49 0.30 16.79 11.07
N GLY A 50 1.46 16.20 10.74
CA GLY A 50 1.79 14.82 11.12
C GLY A 50 1.05 13.73 10.36
N GLU A 51 0.22 14.07 9.37
CA GLU A 51 -0.56 13.12 8.57
C GLU A 51 0.34 12.11 7.86
N GLU A 52 1.40 12.56 7.22
CA GLU A 52 2.35 11.69 6.50
C GLU A 52 2.95 10.62 7.41
N LYS A 53 3.41 11.02 8.59
CA LYS A 53 3.98 10.10 9.58
C LYS A 53 2.96 9.07 10.05
N THR A 54 1.77 9.50 10.39
CA THR A 54 0.66 8.62 10.84
C THR A 54 0.29 7.62 9.75
N LEU A 55 0.18 8.06 8.51
CA LEU A 55 -0.13 7.19 7.37
C LEU A 55 1.00 6.19 7.10
N GLN A 56 2.24 6.61 7.18
CA GLN A 56 3.40 5.73 7.00
C GLN A 56 3.47 4.66 8.08
N GLU A 57 3.22 5.00 9.33
CA GLU A 57 3.14 4.06 10.44
C GLU A 57 2.02 3.04 10.24
N ARG A 58 0.84 3.49 9.84
CA ARG A 58 -0.30 2.60 9.55
C ARG A 58 -0.01 1.68 8.37
N LYS A 59 0.60 2.20 7.31
CA LYS A 59 1.04 1.41 6.16
C LYS A 59 1.99 0.29 6.57
N ASN A 60 2.95 0.58 7.44
CA ASN A 60 3.88 -0.43 7.95
C ASN A 60 3.17 -1.53 8.73
N VAL A 61 2.21 -1.18 9.59
CA VAL A 61 1.40 -2.14 10.35
C VAL A 61 0.62 -3.06 9.42
N ILE A 62 -0.04 -2.50 8.42
CA ILE A 62 -0.83 -3.26 7.43
C ILE A 62 0.08 -4.17 6.59
N THR A 63 1.23 -3.68 6.16
CA THR A 63 2.20 -4.46 5.40
C THR A 63 2.73 -5.66 6.19
N HIS A 64 3.02 -5.49 7.49
CA HIS A 64 3.39 -6.59 8.37
C HIS A 64 2.25 -7.60 8.53
N ALA A 65 1.03 -7.13 8.73
CA ALA A 65 -0.15 -8.00 8.85
C ALA A 65 -0.36 -8.83 7.58
N GLN A 66 -0.20 -8.24 6.41
CA GLN A 66 -0.28 -8.97 5.13
C GLN A 66 0.77 -10.07 5.02
N SER A 67 2.01 -9.79 5.39
CA SER A 67 3.11 -10.76 5.37
C SER A 67 2.85 -11.93 6.32
N ILE A 68 2.39 -11.66 7.52
CA ILE A 68 1.98 -12.67 8.51
C ILE A 68 0.83 -13.51 7.94
N LEU A 69 -0.19 -12.85 7.38
CA LEU A 69 -1.37 -13.50 6.82
C LEU A 69 -1.01 -14.43 5.65
N GLN A 70 -0.11 -14.02 4.77
CA GLN A 70 0.39 -14.85 3.67
C GLN A 70 1.04 -16.13 4.18
N GLY A 71 1.87 -16.04 5.21
CA GLY A 71 2.52 -17.21 5.82
C GLY A 71 1.51 -18.18 6.44
N ILE A 72 0.55 -17.66 7.19
CA ILE A 72 -0.51 -18.48 7.80
C ILE A 72 -1.39 -19.13 6.73
N THR A 73 -1.79 -18.38 5.72
CA THR A 73 -2.63 -18.88 4.62
C THR A 73 -1.92 -19.99 3.85
N ALA A 74 -0.65 -19.83 3.54
CA ALA A 74 0.14 -20.85 2.86
C ALA A 74 0.28 -22.13 3.70
N ALA A 75 0.56 -21.99 4.99
CA ALA A 75 0.66 -23.12 5.91
C ALA A 75 -0.68 -23.86 6.07
N HIS A 76 -1.77 -23.12 6.22
CA HIS A 76 -3.11 -23.70 6.30
C HIS A 76 -3.48 -24.44 5.03
N ALA A 77 -3.25 -23.86 3.84
CA ALA A 77 -3.53 -24.51 2.56
C ALA A 77 -2.70 -25.77 2.36
N ALA A 78 -1.44 -25.77 2.79
CA ALA A 78 -0.58 -26.96 2.72
C ALA A 78 -1.10 -28.12 3.59
N LEU A 79 -1.67 -27.81 4.76
CA LEU A 79 -2.20 -28.81 5.68
C LEU A 79 -3.63 -29.27 5.34
N ALA A 80 -4.50 -28.30 5.04
CA ALA A 80 -5.93 -28.55 4.81
C ALA A 80 -6.30 -28.81 3.35
N GLY A 81 -5.46 -28.45 2.39
CA GLY A 81 -5.79 -28.41 0.98
C GLY A 81 -6.47 -27.12 0.55
N ASP A 82 -6.79 -26.99 -0.73
CA ASP A 82 -7.52 -25.85 -1.25
C ASP A 82 -9.04 -25.97 -1.04
N GLU A 83 -9.73 -24.82 -1.06
CA GLU A 83 -11.18 -24.78 -0.87
C GLU A 83 -11.94 -25.47 -2.01
N ASP A 84 -11.37 -25.52 -3.20
CA ASP A 84 -11.97 -26.12 -4.38
C ASP A 84 -11.79 -27.65 -4.45
N GLY A 85 -10.97 -28.22 -3.54
CA GLY A 85 -10.71 -29.66 -3.47
C GLY A 85 -9.85 -30.19 -4.61
N GLU A 86 -9.19 -29.32 -5.38
CA GLU A 86 -8.31 -29.73 -6.48
C GLU A 86 -6.99 -30.30 -5.97
N GLN A 87 -6.52 -29.83 -4.81
CA GLN A 87 -5.32 -30.33 -4.15
C GLN A 87 -5.63 -30.84 -2.76
N SER A 88 -5.27 -32.09 -2.49
CA SER A 88 -5.34 -32.64 -1.14
C SER A 88 -4.28 -32.02 -0.25
N GLY A 89 -4.65 -31.67 0.97
CA GLY A 89 -3.70 -31.19 1.97
C GLY A 89 -2.92 -32.35 2.60
N ALA A 90 -1.87 -31.99 3.34
CA ALA A 90 -1.02 -32.94 4.04
C ALA A 90 -1.82 -33.81 5.05
N ALA A 91 -2.83 -33.23 5.70
CA ALA A 91 -3.69 -33.98 6.63
C ALA A 91 -4.44 -35.12 5.93
N ASP A 92 -4.98 -34.89 4.73
CA ASP A 92 -5.67 -35.91 3.96
C ASP A 92 -4.72 -37.02 3.48
N LEU A 93 -3.53 -36.62 3.01
CA LEU A 93 -2.49 -37.57 2.59
C LEU A 93 -2.01 -38.42 3.77
N LEU A 94 -1.83 -37.83 4.94
CA LEU A 94 -1.49 -38.54 6.17
C LEU A 94 -2.62 -39.51 6.59
N GLY A 95 -3.87 -39.08 6.44
CA GLY A 95 -5.03 -39.96 6.72
C GLY A 95 -5.03 -41.21 5.87
N GLY A 96 -4.75 -41.08 4.57
CA GLY A 96 -4.58 -42.23 3.68
C GLY A 96 -3.42 -43.15 4.08
N ALA A 97 -2.30 -42.55 4.47
CA ALA A 97 -1.13 -43.29 4.95
C ALA A 97 -1.41 -44.02 6.27
N VAL A 98 -2.16 -43.40 7.19
CA VAL A 98 -2.61 -44.04 8.45
C VAL A 98 -3.42 -45.28 8.16
N ASP A 99 -4.40 -45.21 7.27
CA ASP A 99 -5.24 -46.36 6.90
C ASP A 99 -4.41 -47.51 6.32
N GLY A 100 -3.49 -47.20 5.44
CA GLY A 100 -2.56 -48.19 4.86
C GLY A 100 -1.67 -48.85 5.89
N MET A 101 -1.08 -48.04 6.80
CA MET A 101 -0.21 -48.58 7.85
C MET A 101 -0.96 -49.39 8.91
N GLN A 102 -2.19 -49.03 9.24
CA GLN A 102 -3.01 -49.83 10.16
C GLN A 102 -3.28 -51.23 9.58
N ASN A 103 -3.55 -51.31 8.28
CA ASN A 103 -3.70 -52.58 7.60
C ASN A 103 -2.40 -53.42 7.61
N SER A 104 -1.27 -52.79 7.33
CA SER A 104 0.04 -53.44 7.39
C SER A 104 0.39 -53.94 8.80
N ALA A 105 0.10 -53.15 9.83
CA ALA A 105 0.36 -53.49 11.23
C ALA A 105 -0.49 -54.68 11.73
N ARG A 106 -1.69 -54.89 11.15
CA ARG A 106 -2.48 -56.11 11.44
C ARG A 106 -1.83 -57.39 10.90
N LEU A 107 -1.08 -57.27 9.81
CA LEU A 107 -0.37 -58.38 9.19
C LEU A 107 1.03 -58.60 9.78
N ASP A 108 1.66 -57.55 10.24
CA ASP A 108 2.99 -57.56 10.86
C ASP A 108 2.99 -56.66 12.10
N GLU A 109 2.89 -57.24 13.28
CA GLU A 109 2.82 -56.52 14.55
C GLU A 109 4.05 -55.67 14.85
N SER A 110 5.20 -55.99 14.25
CA SER A 110 6.41 -55.19 14.41
C SER A 110 6.28 -53.77 13.88
N LEU A 111 5.29 -53.50 13.02
CA LEU A 111 4.97 -52.20 12.43
C LEU A 111 4.05 -51.32 13.32
N ALA A 112 3.49 -51.89 14.40
CA ALA A 112 2.57 -51.14 15.28
C ALA A 112 3.14 -49.84 15.80
N PRO A 113 4.41 -49.73 16.28
CA PRO A 113 4.97 -48.47 16.71
C PRO A 113 5.05 -47.42 15.60
N LEU A 114 5.32 -47.78 14.37
CA LEU A 114 5.36 -46.91 13.23
C LEU A 114 3.97 -46.38 12.86
N SER A 115 2.99 -47.28 12.91
CA SER A 115 1.58 -46.94 12.68
C SER A 115 1.07 -45.93 13.72
N GLU A 116 1.40 -46.08 14.99
CA GLU A 116 1.05 -45.16 16.05
C GLU A 116 1.68 -43.77 15.85
N ARG A 117 2.96 -43.73 15.48
CA ARG A 117 3.66 -42.46 15.21
C ARG A 117 3.03 -41.72 14.02
N LEU A 118 2.66 -42.43 12.99
CA LEU A 118 1.99 -41.84 11.83
C LEU A 118 0.62 -41.33 12.19
N ASN A 119 -0.13 -42.01 13.02
CA ASN A 119 -1.41 -41.56 13.53
C ASN A 119 -1.29 -40.25 14.37
N GLU A 120 -0.26 -40.13 15.18
CA GLU A 120 0.05 -38.93 15.92
C GLU A 120 0.33 -37.74 14.98
N LEU A 121 1.12 -37.96 13.93
CA LEU A 121 1.40 -36.93 12.93
C LEU A 121 0.10 -36.48 12.23
N TYR A 122 -0.77 -37.39 11.91
CA TYR A 122 -2.07 -37.10 11.29
C TYR A 122 -2.92 -36.17 12.18
N TYR A 123 -3.10 -36.52 13.45
CA TYR A 123 -3.88 -35.71 14.37
C TYR A 123 -3.22 -34.35 14.66
N ASN A 124 -1.89 -34.31 14.79
CA ASN A 124 -1.16 -33.05 14.96
C ASN A 124 -1.34 -32.14 13.73
N ALA A 125 -1.30 -32.68 12.52
CA ALA A 125 -1.52 -31.90 11.31
C ALA A 125 -2.94 -31.32 11.25
N ARG A 126 -3.95 -32.10 11.62
CA ARG A 126 -5.35 -31.63 11.68
C ARG A 126 -5.54 -30.53 12.74
N ASP A 127 -4.99 -30.72 13.94
CA ASP A 127 -5.10 -29.75 15.02
C ASP A 127 -4.41 -28.45 14.64
N LEU A 128 -3.24 -28.53 14.03
CA LEU A 128 -2.50 -27.36 13.55
C LEU A 128 -3.23 -26.61 12.46
N ALA A 129 -3.86 -27.34 11.53
CA ALA A 129 -4.69 -26.70 10.49
C ALA A 129 -5.85 -25.90 11.10
N THR A 130 -6.51 -26.44 12.12
CA THR A 130 -7.57 -25.74 12.86
C THR A 130 -7.06 -24.50 13.59
N GLU A 131 -5.93 -24.60 14.28
CA GLU A 131 -5.31 -23.44 14.95
C GLU A 131 -4.91 -22.35 13.96
N LEU A 132 -4.37 -22.73 12.80
CA LEU A 132 -4.02 -21.75 11.74
C LEU A 132 -5.25 -21.07 11.18
N ALA A 133 -6.35 -21.79 10.98
CA ALA A 133 -7.62 -21.21 10.53
C ALA A 133 -8.14 -20.17 11.54
N ASP A 134 -8.06 -20.47 12.84
CA ASP A 134 -8.44 -19.55 13.89
C ASP A 134 -7.56 -18.28 13.90
N ARG A 135 -6.28 -18.41 13.62
CA ARG A 135 -5.34 -17.28 13.54
C ARG A 135 -5.59 -16.39 12.33
N LEU A 136 -6.10 -16.90 11.23
CA LEU A 136 -6.43 -16.08 10.04
C LEU A 136 -7.42 -14.97 10.37
N ASP A 137 -8.40 -15.27 11.22
CA ASP A 137 -9.41 -14.29 11.62
C ASP A 137 -8.86 -13.16 12.50
N ALA A 138 -7.74 -13.40 13.19
CA ALA A 138 -7.13 -12.41 14.09
C ALA A 138 -6.39 -11.28 13.36
N TYR A 139 -6.01 -11.45 12.10
CA TYR A 139 -5.26 -10.48 11.31
C TYR A 139 -6.12 -9.77 10.25
N GLY A 140 -7.43 -9.66 10.50
CA GLY A 140 -8.35 -8.97 9.58
C GLY A 140 -8.02 -7.49 9.46
N PHE A 141 -7.94 -6.99 8.23
CA PHE A 141 -7.86 -5.57 7.89
C PHE A 141 -8.69 -5.33 6.63
N ASP A 142 -9.13 -4.07 6.42
CA ASP A 142 -9.83 -3.70 5.20
C ASP A 142 -8.84 -3.70 4.02
N PRO A 143 -9.05 -4.54 2.98
CA PRO A 143 -8.16 -4.57 1.81
C PRO A 143 -8.05 -3.22 1.08
N GLY A 144 -9.09 -2.39 1.16
CA GLY A 144 -9.11 -1.06 0.57
C GLY A 144 -8.31 -0.02 1.35
N GLU A 145 -8.01 -0.26 2.63
CA GLU A 145 -7.32 0.70 3.48
C GLU A 145 -5.91 1.00 2.98
N LEU A 146 -5.15 -0.02 2.58
CA LEU A 146 -3.80 0.17 2.05
C LEU A 146 -3.79 1.03 0.79
N ASP A 147 -4.71 0.79 -0.13
CA ASP A 147 -4.85 1.58 -1.35
C ASP A 147 -5.20 3.03 -1.05
N GLN A 148 -6.07 3.27 -0.08
CA GLN A 148 -6.42 4.63 0.38
C GLN A 148 -5.22 5.35 0.98
N ILE A 149 -4.44 4.67 1.80
CA ILE A 149 -3.22 5.22 2.42
C ILE A 149 -2.18 5.56 1.35
N GLU A 150 -1.92 4.65 0.42
CA GLU A 150 -0.95 4.85 -0.67
C GLU A 150 -1.37 6.00 -1.59
N SER A 151 -2.66 6.10 -1.91
CA SER A 151 -3.20 7.21 -2.71
C SER A 151 -3.02 8.55 -2.00
N ARG A 152 -3.28 8.60 -0.69
CA ARG A 152 -3.11 9.82 0.11
C ARG A 152 -1.65 10.22 0.25
N LEU A 153 -0.76 9.27 0.51
CA LEU A 153 0.69 9.50 0.55
C LEU A 153 1.21 10.02 -0.79
N ASP A 154 0.68 9.54 -1.90
CA ASP A 154 1.04 10.02 -3.24
C ASP A 154 0.63 11.49 -3.44
N VAL A 155 -0.56 11.88 -3.01
CA VAL A 155 -0.99 13.29 -3.00
C VAL A 155 -0.04 14.17 -2.19
N ILE A 156 0.31 13.76 -0.98
CA ILE A 156 1.25 14.48 -0.11
C ILE A 156 2.63 14.59 -0.78
N TYR A 157 3.13 13.51 -1.34
CA TYR A 157 4.41 13.48 -2.05
C TYR A 157 4.44 14.45 -3.23
N ARG A 158 3.39 14.48 -4.04
CA ARG A 158 3.29 15.39 -5.19
C ARG A 158 3.28 16.85 -4.76
N ILE A 159 2.57 17.17 -3.68
CA ILE A 159 2.56 18.54 -3.13
C ILE A 159 3.94 18.93 -2.61
N LYS A 160 4.63 18.05 -1.88
CA LYS A 160 6.01 18.28 -1.41
C LYS A 160 6.97 18.49 -2.58
N GLN A 161 6.87 17.69 -3.63
CA GLN A 161 7.69 17.82 -4.83
C GLN A 161 7.43 19.13 -5.57
N LYS A 162 6.16 19.49 -5.76
CA LYS A 162 5.77 20.65 -6.55
C LYS A 162 6.05 21.95 -5.82
N PHE A 163 5.83 22.02 -4.51
CA PHE A 163 5.91 23.25 -3.74
C PHE A 163 7.12 23.32 -2.79
N GLY A 164 7.95 22.29 -2.72
CA GLY A 164 9.12 22.24 -1.83
C GLY A 164 8.76 22.31 -0.35
N MET A 165 7.56 21.88 0.02
CA MET A 165 7.05 21.91 1.39
C MET A 165 7.34 20.62 2.12
N GLU A 166 7.63 20.72 3.43
CA GLU A 166 7.52 19.59 4.34
C GLU A 166 6.24 19.73 5.16
N VAL A 167 5.50 18.65 5.25
CA VAL A 167 4.28 18.58 6.07
C VAL A 167 4.68 17.93 7.40
N GLU A 168 4.90 18.77 8.41
CA GLU A 168 5.18 18.32 9.77
C GLU A 168 3.89 17.92 10.52
#